data_4ad01d6e86814bfd17c808324afbb083
#
_entry.id   4ad01d6e86814bfd17c808324afbb083
#
_cell.length_a   1.000
_cell.length_b   1.000
_cell.length_c   1.000
_cell.angle_alpha   90.00
_cell.angle_beta   90.00
_cell.angle_gamma   90.00
#
_symmetry.space_group_name_H-M   'P 1'
#
loop_
_entity.id
_entity.type
_entity.pdbx_description
1 polymer ?
#
loop_
_entity_poly.entity_id
_entity_poly.type
_entity_poly.pdbx_seq_one_letter_code
_entity_poly.pdbx_strand_id
1 'polypeptide(L)' 'MKELRQAEKRMFRDHPFYTCLYAALKKIEDDTVNTMCTDGREIRYNPAFVSTLTIPELLFVLCHEVLHVAFLHQIR' A
#
# COMPACT_ATOMS: atom_id res chain seq x y z
N MET A 1 10.87 -5.68 -2.64
CA MET A 1 10.50 -5.56 -4.04
C MET A 1 10.85 -4.16 -4.53
N LYS A 2 11.55 -4.08 -5.66
CA LYS A 2 12.12 -2.83 -6.14
C LYS A 2 11.05 -1.78 -6.48
N GLU A 3 10.02 -2.19 -7.18
CA GLU A 3 8.93 -1.29 -7.61
C GLU A 3 8.18 -0.75 -6.40
N LEU A 4 7.90 -1.61 -5.44
CA LEU A 4 7.21 -1.21 -4.22
C LEU A 4 8.05 -0.21 -3.43
N ARG A 5 9.35 -0.45 -3.34
CA ARG A 5 10.26 0.45 -2.63
C ARG A 5 10.31 1.83 -3.27
N GLN A 6 10.30 1.90 -4.59
CA GLN A 6 10.30 3.18 -5.30
C GLN A 6 9.02 3.96 -5.04
N ALA A 7 7.87 3.27 -5.03
CA ALA A 7 6.60 3.90 -4.72
C ALA A 7 6.56 4.37 -3.26
N GLU A 8 7.11 3.57 -2.34
CA GLU A 8 7.20 3.94 -0.93
C GLU A 8 8.02 5.21 -0.74
N LYS A 9 9.15 5.32 -1.42
CA LYS A 9 9.99 6.52 -1.33
C LYS A 9 9.23 7.76 -1.79
N ARG A 10 8.46 7.65 -2.86
CA ARG A 10 7.65 8.74 -3.36
C ARG A 10 6.56 9.14 -2.38
N MET A 11 5.90 8.15 -1.78
CA MET A 11 4.89 8.38 -0.76
C MET A 11 5.50 9.12 0.44
N PHE A 12 6.66 8.67 0.90
CA PHE A 12 7.33 9.27 2.05
C PHE A 12 7.70 10.72 1.79
N ARG A 13 8.08 11.05 0.56
CA ARG A 13 8.46 12.41 0.19
C ARG A 13 7.26 13.32 0.01
N ASP A 14 6.21 12.84 -0.68
CA ASP A 14 5.14 13.69 -1.18
C ASP A 14 3.84 13.59 -0.37
N HIS A 15 3.68 12.52 0.42
CA HIS A 15 2.42 12.25 1.13
C HIS A 15 2.67 11.81 2.57
N PRO A 16 3.13 12.74 3.44
CA PRO A 16 3.51 12.38 4.82
C PRO A 16 2.35 11.83 5.66
N PHE A 17 1.13 12.29 5.40
CA PHE A 17 -0.04 11.77 6.13
C PHE A 17 -0.21 10.28 5.86
N TYR A 18 -0.18 9.89 4.58
CA TYR A 18 -0.31 8.50 4.21
C TYR A 18 0.88 7.67 4.69
N THR A 19 2.05 8.28 4.74
CA THR A 19 3.25 7.61 5.23
C THR A 19 3.09 7.14 6.67
N CYS A 20 2.55 7.99 7.53
CA CYS A 20 2.33 7.64 8.93
C CYS A 20 1.42 6.41 9.06
N LEU A 21 0.34 6.39 8.32
CA LEU A 21 -0.61 5.28 8.36
C LEU A 21 0.00 4.02 7.74
N TYR A 22 0.68 4.17 6.62
CA TYR A 22 1.30 3.06 5.90
C TYR A 22 2.40 2.41 6.74
N ALA A 23 3.19 3.21 7.44
CA ALA A 23 4.28 2.70 8.26
C ALA A 23 3.79 1.79 9.39
N ALA A 24 2.56 2.02 9.86
CA ALA A 24 1.96 1.19 10.90
C ALA A 24 1.49 -0.16 10.40
N LEU A 25 1.39 -0.34 9.08
CA LEU A 25 0.91 -1.59 8.48
C LEU A 25 2.07 -2.55 8.25
N LYS A 26 1.82 -3.82 8.52
CA LYS A 26 2.75 -4.88 8.16
C LYS A 26 2.58 -5.20 6.67
N LYS A 27 3.67 -5.25 5.92
CA LYS A 27 3.65 -5.51 4.47
C LYS A 27 3.96 -6.97 4.25
N ILE A 28 3.04 -7.69 3.60
CA ILE A 28 3.15 -9.13 3.39
C ILE A 28 3.03 -9.44 1.91
N GLU A 29 4.03 -10.11 1.38
CA GLU A 29 4.01 -10.63 0.03
C GLU A 29 3.18 -11.89 0.02
N ASP A 30 2.12 -11.93 -0.81
CA ASP A 30 1.16 -13.03 -0.79
C ASP A 30 0.62 -13.24 -2.21
N ASP A 31 1.04 -14.33 -2.83
CA ASP A 31 0.62 -14.64 -4.20
C ASP A 31 -0.77 -15.28 -4.28
N THR A 32 -1.40 -15.52 -3.13
CA THR A 32 -2.78 -16.03 -3.12
C THR A 32 -3.81 -14.92 -3.30
N VAL A 33 -3.43 -13.65 -3.08
CA VAL A 33 -4.31 -12.52 -3.39
C VAL A 33 -4.10 -12.12 -4.85
N ASN A 34 -5.17 -11.66 -5.50
CA ASN A 34 -5.09 -11.31 -6.93
C ASN A 34 -4.38 -9.98 -7.16
N THR A 35 -4.56 -9.04 -6.27
CA THR A 35 -4.00 -7.70 -6.41
C THR A 35 -3.35 -7.27 -5.11
N MET A 36 -4.05 -6.47 -4.33
CA MET A 36 -3.57 -5.94 -3.06
C MET A 36 -4.78 -5.76 -2.15
N CYS A 37 -4.63 -6.08 -0.87
CA CYS A 37 -5.72 -5.91 0.08
C CYS A 37 -5.18 -5.59 1.46
N THR A 38 -6.04 -5.04 2.31
CA THR A 38 -5.68 -4.70 3.69
C THR A 38 -6.83 -5.01 4.62
N ASP A 39 -6.50 -5.41 5.85
CA ASP A 39 -7.47 -5.66 6.91
C ASP A 39 -7.38 -4.64 8.04
N GLY A 40 -6.62 -3.57 7.85
CA GLY A 40 -6.39 -2.54 8.86
C GLY A 40 -5.14 -2.75 9.69
N ARG A 41 -4.54 -3.92 9.65
CA ARG A 41 -3.30 -4.24 10.39
C ARG A 41 -2.15 -4.52 9.45
N GLU A 42 -2.44 -5.13 8.33
CA GLU A 42 -1.42 -5.52 7.36
C GLU A 42 -1.94 -5.27 5.96
N ILE A 43 -1.02 -5.12 5.05
CA ILE A 43 -1.31 -5.00 3.63
C ILE A 43 -0.65 -6.18 2.93
N ARG A 44 -1.45 -6.91 2.16
CA ARG A 44 -0.99 -8.07 1.39
C ARG A 44 -0.99 -7.71 -0.06
N TYR A 45 0.07 -8.05 -0.76
CA TYR A 45 0.21 -7.70 -2.16
C TYR A 45 0.73 -8.88 -2.96
N ASN A 46 0.23 -9.01 -4.19
CA ASN A 46 0.72 -10.00 -5.14
C ASN A 46 1.87 -9.37 -5.92
N PRO A 47 3.11 -9.90 -5.80
CA PRO A 47 4.26 -9.29 -6.50
C PRO A 47 4.07 -9.23 -8.02
N ALA A 48 3.40 -10.22 -8.61
CA ALA A 48 3.15 -10.22 -10.05
C ALA A 48 2.24 -9.06 -10.47
N PHE A 49 1.22 -8.76 -9.65
CA PHE A 49 0.35 -7.61 -9.89
C PHE A 49 1.13 -6.30 -9.78
N VAL A 50 1.92 -6.16 -8.70
CA VAL A 50 2.70 -4.95 -8.45
C VAL A 50 3.66 -4.68 -9.62
N SER A 51 4.28 -5.72 -10.15
CA SER A 51 5.24 -5.56 -11.24
C SER A 51 4.60 -5.15 -12.57
N THR A 52 3.27 -5.24 -12.70
CA THR A 52 2.57 -4.77 -13.90
C THR A 52 2.27 -3.28 -13.87
N LEU A 53 2.45 -2.63 -12.73
CA LEU A 53 2.07 -1.23 -12.54
C LEU A 53 3.27 -0.31 -12.76
N THR A 54 2.99 0.88 -13.28
CA THR A 54 3.98 1.96 -13.27
C THR A 54 4.11 2.47 -11.82
N ILE A 55 5.18 3.22 -11.53
CA ILE A 55 5.38 3.76 -10.19
C ILE A 55 4.21 4.70 -9.79
N PRO A 56 3.74 5.63 -10.65
CA PRO A 56 2.56 6.44 -10.27
C PRO A 56 1.31 5.61 -10.00
N GLU A 57 1.08 4.56 -10.79
CA GLU A 57 -0.07 3.67 -10.56
C GLU A 57 0.04 2.94 -9.23
N LEU A 58 1.22 2.42 -8.92
CA LEU A 58 1.46 1.73 -7.67
C LEU A 58 1.29 2.67 -6.48
N LEU A 59 1.80 3.89 -6.60
CA LEU A 59 1.62 4.90 -5.57
C LEU A 59 0.14 5.18 -5.32
N PHE A 60 -0.65 5.29 -6.39
CA PHE A 60 -2.09 5.50 -6.28
C PHE A 60 -2.75 4.34 -5.53
N VAL A 61 -2.39 3.10 -5.86
CA VAL A 61 -2.94 1.91 -5.20
C VAL A 61 -2.58 1.89 -3.73
N LEU A 62 -1.33 2.20 -3.38
CA LEU A 62 -0.90 2.23 -1.98
C LEU A 62 -1.68 3.28 -1.19
N CYS A 63 -1.83 4.48 -1.73
CA CYS A 63 -2.60 5.55 -1.07
C CYS A 63 -4.06 5.14 -0.92
N HIS A 64 -4.62 4.48 -1.92
CA HIS A 64 -6.00 4.01 -1.87
C HIS A 64 -6.21 3.00 -0.72
N GLU A 65 -5.29 2.04 -0.57
CA GLU A 65 -5.36 1.06 0.51
C GLU A 65 -5.21 1.72 1.88
N VAL A 66 -4.32 2.71 1.99
CA VAL A 66 -4.13 3.46 3.23
C VAL A 66 -5.41 4.22 3.60
N LEU A 67 -6.11 4.78 2.61
CA LEU A 67 -7.39 5.45 2.85
C LEU A 67 -8.45 4.48 3.39
N HIS A 68 -8.46 3.25 2.90
CA HIS A 68 -9.36 2.22 3.44
C HIS A 68 -9.09 1.99 4.92
N VAL A 69 -7.83 1.90 5.31
CA VAL A 69 -7.45 1.71 6.72
C VAL A 69 -7.91 2.89 7.55
N ALA A 70 -7.66 4.12 7.09
CA ALA A 70 -8.06 5.34 7.80
C ALA A 70 -9.57 5.39 7.96
N PHE A 71 -10.31 5.03 6.91
CA PHE A 71 -11.77 5.03 6.95
C PHE A 71 -12.30 4.01 7.96
N LEU A 72 -11.73 2.82 7.99
CA LEU A 72 -12.13 1.78 8.94
C LEU A 72 -11.92 2.22 10.38
N HIS A 73 -10.83 2.92 10.66
CA HIS A 73 -10.57 3.45 11.99
C HIS A 73 -11.61 4.48 12.42
N GLN A 74 -12.11 5.26 11.48
CA GLN A 74 -13.11 6.29 11.78
C GLN A 74 -14.48 5.71 12.07
N ILE A 75 -14.80 4.57 11.52
CA ILE A 75 -16.11 3.94 11.69
C ILE A 75 -16.25 3.33 13.09
N ARG A 76 -15.14 3.05 13.72
CA ARG A 76 -15.16 2.55 15.08
C ARG A 76 -15.36 3.66 16.07
#